data_debb53e899c764ba549ba933af233a00
#
_entry.id   debb53e899c764ba549ba933af233a00
#
_cell.length_a   1.000
_cell.length_b   1.000
_cell.length_c   1.000
_cell.angle_alpha   90.00
_cell.angle_beta   90.00
_cell.angle_gamma   90.00
#
_symmetry.space_group_name_H-M   'P 1'
#
loop_
_entity.id
_entity.type
_entity.pdbx_description
1 polymer ?
#
loop_
_entity_poly.entity_id
_entity_poly.type
_entity_poly.pdbx_seq_one_letter_code
_entity_poly.pdbx_strand_id
1 'polypeptide(L)' 'MYKENFKKLMVGQKIKLKIVEADKNWIIVSYKGELLRVSNKTEKDFKENQEIQLLVKKISPIEFAMPSGKGFSVWA' A
#
# COMPACT_ATOMS: atom_id res chain seq x y z
N MET A 1 -6.57 -12.71 -4.39
CA MET A 1 -6.46 -13.12 -2.98
C MET A 1 -5.27 -12.42 -2.34
N TYR A 2 -5.43 -11.91 -1.12
CA TYR A 2 -4.35 -11.20 -0.44
C TYR A 2 -3.42 -12.16 0.26
N LYS A 3 -2.17 -11.71 0.42
CA LYS A 3 -1.16 -12.45 1.16
C LYS A 3 -1.52 -12.50 2.65
N GLU A 4 -0.97 -13.51 3.33
CA GLU A 4 -1.29 -13.78 4.73
C GLU A 4 -1.11 -12.57 5.65
N ASN A 5 0.02 -11.88 5.52
CA ASN A 5 0.30 -10.73 6.38
C ASN A 5 -0.66 -9.57 6.12
N PHE A 6 -1.09 -9.41 4.89
CA PHE A 6 -2.04 -8.34 4.55
C PHE A 6 -3.43 -8.66 5.09
N LYS A 7 -3.79 -9.94 5.19
CA LYS A 7 -5.08 -10.34 5.77
C LYS A 7 -5.18 -10.04 7.25
N LYS A 8 -4.05 -9.97 7.95
CA LYS A 8 -4.01 -9.74 9.38
C LYS A 8 -4.08 -8.27 9.76
N LEU A 9 -4.08 -7.38 8.78
CA LEU A 9 -4.15 -5.96 9.04
C LEU A 9 -5.55 -5.57 9.52
N MET A 10 -5.61 -4.49 10.30
CA MET A 10 -6.86 -3.96 10.83
C MET A 10 -7.07 -2.55 10.33
N VAL A 11 -8.32 -2.19 10.09
CA VAL A 11 -8.67 -0.82 9.71
C VAL A 11 -8.22 0.13 10.83
N GLY A 12 -7.56 1.21 10.42
CA GLY A 12 -7.03 2.18 11.36
C GLY A 12 -5.59 1.91 11.77
N GLN A 13 -5.03 0.78 11.39
CA GLN A 13 -3.66 0.43 11.73
C GLN A 13 -2.68 1.20 10.84
N LYS A 14 -1.62 1.72 11.46
CA LYS A 14 -0.52 2.35 10.72
C LYS A 14 0.56 1.31 10.47
N ILE A 15 1.02 1.22 9.23
CA ILE A 15 2.05 0.27 8.86
C ILE A 15 3.12 0.94 8.01
N LYS A 16 4.32 0.38 8.07
CA LYS A 16 5.42 0.80 7.21
C LYS A 16 5.55 -0.21 6.08
N LEU A 17 5.64 0.29 4.87
CA LEU A 17 5.79 -0.51 3.69
C LEU A 17 7.02 -0.06 2.93
N LYS A 18 7.69 -1.00 2.27
CA LYS A 18 8.81 -0.68 1.40
C LYS A 18 8.35 -0.77 -0.04
N ILE A 19 8.68 0.25 -0.82
CA ILE A 19 8.34 0.26 -2.23
C ILE A 19 9.39 -0.54 -2.98
N VAL A 20 8.96 -1.62 -3.62
CA VAL A 20 9.83 -2.50 -4.39
C VAL A 20 9.93 -2.02 -5.82
N GLU A 21 8.81 -1.55 -6.36
CA GLU A 21 8.72 -1.08 -7.72
C GLU A 21 7.70 0.03 -7.78
N ALA A 22 7.91 1.03 -8.63
CA ALA A 22 6.99 2.15 -8.74
C ALA A 22 6.78 2.53 -10.19
N ASP A 23 5.53 2.81 -10.51
CA ASP A 23 5.12 3.38 -11.78
C ASP A 23 4.26 4.59 -11.46
N LYS A 24 3.84 5.30 -12.49
CA LYS A 24 3.01 6.49 -12.34
C LYS A 24 1.65 6.17 -11.72
N ASN A 25 1.10 5.02 -12.09
CA ASN A 25 -0.27 4.66 -11.74
C ASN A 25 -0.37 3.54 -10.71
N TRP A 26 0.75 2.89 -10.39
CA TRP A 26 0.75 1.80 -9.44
C TRP A 26 2.10 1.67 -8.76
N ILE A 27 2.10 1.02 -7.61
CA ILE A 27 3.34 0.65 -6.93
C ILE A 27 3.22 -0.78 -6.43
N ILE A 28 4.38 -1.42 -6.25
CA ILE A 28 4.45 -2.71 -5.58
C ILE A 28 5.09 -2.46 -4.23
N VAL A 29 4.39 -2.83 -3.17
CA VAL A 29 4.86 -2.66 -1.80
C VAL A 29 5.17 -4.00 -1.17
N SER A 30 6.14 -3.99 -0.26
CA SER A 30 6.51 -5.16 0.51
C SER A 30 6.17 -4.94 1.98
N TYR A 31 5.54 -5.93 2.59
CA TYR A 31 5.22 -5.93 4.00
C TYR A 31 5.51 -7.32 4.55
N LYS A 32 6.45 -7.38 5.48
CA LYS A 32 6.87 -8.65 6.11
C LYS A 32 7.19 -9.73 5.08
N GLY A 33 7.87 -9.34 4.01
CA GLY A 33 8.30 -10.27 2.98
C GLY A 33 7.27 -10.60 1.91
N GLU A 34 6.06 -10.09 2.03
CA GLU A 34 5.02 -10.31 1.04
C GLU A 34 4.83 -9.08 0.16
N LEU A 35 4.52 -9.30 -1.11
CA LEU A 35 4.37 -8.22 -2.09
C LEU A 35 2.90 -8.00 -2.43
N LEU A 36 2.55 -6.75 -2.64
CA LEU A 36 1.21 -6.38 -3.07
C LEU A 36 1.30 -5.22 -4.04
N ARG A 37 0.62 -5.35 -5.18
CA ARG A 37 0.53 -4.27 -6.15
C ARG A 37 -0.74 -3.46 -5.89
N VAL A 38 -0.58 -2.15 -5.76
CA VAL A 38 -1.70 -1.27 -5.49
C VAL A 38 -1.71 -0.11 -6.47
N SER A 39 -2.89 0.39 -6.79
CA SER A 39 -3.07 1.59 -7.58
C SER A 39 -2.62 2.80 -6.78
N ASN A 40 -1.82 3.66 -7.39
CA ASN A 40 -1.39 4.89 -6.77
C ASN A 40 -2.37 6.01 -7.11
N LYS A 41 -3.17 6.40 -6.15
CA LYS A 41 -4.15 7.48 -6.29
C LYS A 41 -3.72 8.74 -5.57
N THR A 42 -2.46 8.81 -5.14
CA THR A 42 -1.95 9.95 -4.38
C THR A 42 -1.48 11.10 -5.24
N GLU A 43 -1.29 10.87 -6.53
CA GLU A 43 -0.71 11.82 -7.46
C GLU A 43 0.74 12.16 -7.16
N LYS A 44 1.39 11.38 -6.30
CA LYS A 44 2.80 11.54 -5.96
C LYS A 44 3.61 10.46 -6.66
N ASP A 45 4.85 10.78 -6.98
CA ASP A 45 5.78 9.83 -7.53
C ASP A 45 6.59 9.22 -6.39
N PHE A 46 6.74 7.90 -6.44
CA PHE A 46 7.51 7.16 -5.45
C PHE A 46 8.69 6.50 -6.12
N LYS A 47 9.72 6.18 -5.34
CA LYS A 47 10.94 5.56 -5.84
C LYS A 47 11.11 4.18 -5.25
N GLU A 48 11.81 3.32 -5.99
CA GLU A 48 12.20 2.01 -5.48
C GLU A 48 13.01 2.16 -4.21
N ASN A 49 12.82 1.22 -3.29
CA ASN A 49 13.48 1.17 -1.99
C ASN A 49 13.07 2.28 -1.03
N GLN A 50 12.08 3.08 -1.39
CA GLN A 50 11.55 4.09 -0.48
C GLN A 50 10.66 3.42 0.55
N GLU A 51 10.78 3.85 1.81
CA GLU A 51 9.88 3.42 2.88
C GLU A 51 8.77 4.44 3.04
N ILE A 52 7.54 3.95 3.16
CA ILE A 52 6.39 4.83 3.40
C ILE A 52 5.57 4.28 4.55
N GLN A 53 4.92 5.19 5.27
CA GLN A 53 4.00 4.81 6.34
C GLN A 53 2.58 5.14 5.88
N LEU A 54 1.71 4.14 5.95
CA LEU A 54 0.33 4.27 5.48
C LEU A 54 -0.64 3.83 6.55
N LEU A 55 -1.86 4.33 6.45
CA LEU A 55 -2.97 3.93 7.30
C LEU A 55 -3.82 2.92 6.53
N VAL A 56 -4.18 1.84 7.20
CA VAL A 56 -5.09 0.85 6.61
C VAL A 56 -6.50 1.41 6.65
N LYS A 57 -7.07 1.64 5.49
CA LYS A 57 -8.38 2.25 5.35
C LYS A 57 -9.49 1.22 5.19
N LYS A 58 -9.23 0.18 4.42
CA LYS A 58 -10.17 -0.93 4.19
C LYS A 58 -9.38 -2.23 4.07
N ILE A 59 -10.06 -3.34 4.34
CA ILE A 59 -9.43 -4.66 4.26
C ILE A 59 -9.89 -5.45 3.03
N SER A 60 -11.13 -5.30 2.62
CA SER A 60 -11.67 -6.10 1.51
C SER A 60 -12.51 -5.20 0.59
N PRO A 61 -11.96 -4.75 -0.53
CA PRO A 61 -10.57 -4.87 -0.95
C PRO A 61 -9.65 -4.00 -0.08
N ILE A 62 -8.39 -4.36 0.00
CA ILE A 62 -7.47 -3.64 0.85
C ILE A 62 -7.16 -2.26 0.26
N GLU A 63 -7.21 -1.23 1.11
CA GLU A 63 -6.90 0.13 0.72
C GLU A 63 -6.06 0.79 1.80
N PHE A 64 -5.13 1.61 1.35
CA PHE A 64 -4.28 2.39 2.25
C PHE A 64 -4.48 3.87 1.99
N ALA A 65 -4.24 4.67 3.00
CA ALA A 65 -4.33 6.12 2.88
C ALA A 65 -3.08 6.78 3.44
N MET A 66 -2.68 7.87 2.81
CA MET A 66 -1.65 8.76 3.34
C MET A 66 -2.30 9.77 4.28
N PRO A 67 -1.51 10.45 5.13
CA PRO A 67 -2.06 11.50 5.99
C PRO A 67 -2.81 12.59 5.24
N SER A 68 -2.51 12.78 3.95
CA SER A 68 -3.21 13.76 3.10
C SER A 68 -4.62 13.33 2.71
N GLY A 69 -5.01 12.09 3.01
CA GLY A 69 -6.33 11.57 2.66
C GLY A 69 -6.38 10.83 1.33
N LYS A 70 -5.44 11.06 0.44
CA LYS A 70 -5.32 10.28 -0.79
C LYS A 70 -4.60 8.98 -0.50
N GLY A 71 -4.82 7.96 -1.30
CA GLY A 71 -4.28 6.68 -0.93
C GLY A 71 -4.07 5.71 -2.08
N PHE A 72 -4.06 4.45 -1.69
CA PHE A 72 -3.79 3.34 -2.58
C PHE A 72 -4.89 2.31 -2.46
N SER A 73 -5.24 1.68 -3.56
CA SER A 73 -6.17 0.56 -3.53
C SER A 73 -5.56 -0.61 -4.28
N VAL A 74 -6.08 -1.80 -4.03
CA VAL A 74 -5.57 -2.98 -4.70
C VAL A 74 -5.72 -2.82 -6.21
N TRP A 75 -4.72 -3.29 -6.93
CA TRP A 75 -4.72 -3.24 -8.37
C TRP A 75 -5.78 -4.20 -8.91
N ALA A 76 -6.70 -3.67 -9.69
CA ALA A 76 -7.79 -4.46 -10.27
C ALA A 76 -7.47 -4.86 -11.70
#